data_4225ca332b1272602ec3cb2be4ba4d31
#
_entry.id   4225ca332b1272602ec3cb2be4ba4d31
#
_cell.length_a   1.000
_cell.length_b   1.000
_cell.length_c   1.000
_cell.angle_alpha   90.00
_cell.angle_beta   90.00
_cell.angle_gamma   90.00
#
_symmetry.space_group_name_H-M   'P 1'
#
loop_
_entity.id
_entity.type
_entity.pdbx_description
1 polymer ?
#
loop_
_entity_poly.entity_id
_entity_poly.type
_entity_poly.pdbx_seq_one_letter_code
_entity_poly.pdbx_strand_id
1 'polypeptide(L)'
;MVGSRTKNDDGEGNGDLPAPSRAIRQARIAQGLSLRALSARAGLPYSTLSKLENGKMGLSYDKLIRLAQALNVDLKDIVADAEEAPPPLAVGRRSITRAGDRMDADSERHVHHYPAADLLGKMMVPIIVDVQAKSVEELGGLVRHSGEEYLYILTGHMELHSDLYAPLPLGPGDSIYFDSGMAHAYVRTSEEPCRVLAVCAGQGIQHLAGAAGKSWQLIDDHKRG
;
A
#
# COMPACT_ATOMS: atom_id res chain seq x y z
N MET A 1 -20.99 58.54 5.43
CA MET A 1 -20.30 57.78 6.51
C MET A 1 -21.08 56.53 6.81
N VAL A 2 -20.71 55.44 6.22
CA VAL A 2 -21.10 54.10 6.71
C VAL A 2 -19.97 53.16 6.33
N GLY A 3 -19.18 52.75 7.30
CA GLY A 3 -18.05 51.85 7.14
C GLY A 3 -18.53 50.40 7.05
N SER A 4 -18.23 49.75 5.94
CA SER A 4 -18.38 48.33 5.77
C SER A 4 -17.23 47.64 6.51
N ARG A 5 -17.55 46.93 7.58
CA ARG A 5 -16.65 45.99 8.26
C ARG A 5 -16.73 44.67 7.51
N THR A 6 -15.72 44.36 6.71
CA THR A 6 -15.41 42.98 6.30
C THR A 6 -14.85 42.26 7.54
N LYS A 7 -15.63 41.33 8.10
CA LYS A 7 -15.12 40.32 9.03
C LYS A 7 -14.30 39.31 8.28
N ASN A 8 -12.97 39.42 8.35
CA ASN A 8 -12.07 38.31 8.19
C ASN A 8 -12.17 37.45 9.44
N ASP A 9 -12.77 36.29 9.30
CA ASP A 9 -12.84 35.25 10.33
C ASP A 9 -11.93 34.09 9.93
N ASP A 10 -10.63 34.39 9.83
CA ASP A 10 -9.57 33.42 9.55
C ASP A 10 -8.55 33.47 10.71
N GLY A 11 -8.96 32.96 11.85
CA GLY A 11 -8.05 32.87 12.99
C GLY A 11 -8.59 32.03 14.13
N GLU A 12 -7.80 31.04 14.52
CA GLU A 12 -7.80 30.32 15.78
C GLU A 12 -8.83 29.19 15.94
N GLY A 13 -8.35 27.95 15.96
CA GLY A 13 -9.09 26.76 16.31
C GLY A 13 -8.57 25.45 15.70
N ASN A 14 -7.28 25.36 15.37
CA ASN A 14 -6.77 24.14 14.68
C ASN A 14 -6.31 23.03 15.64
N GLY A 15 -6.25 23.29 16.95
CA GLY A 15 -5.74 22.34 17.94
C GLY A 15 -6.75 21.33 18.49
N ASP A 16 -8.05 21.59 18.34
CA ASP A 16 -9.11 20.79 19.00
C ASP A 16 -10.01 20.01 18.01
N LEU A 17 -9.62 19.96 16.74
CA LEU A 17 -10.38 19.25 15.72
C LEU A 17 -9.95 17.79 15.64
N PRO A 18 -10.89 16.82 15.43
CA PRO A 18 -10.55 15.43 15.15
C PRO A 18 -9.55 15.33 14.00
N ALA A 19 -8.58 14.42 14.10
CA ALA A 19 -7.52 14.23 13.10
C ALA A 19 -8.02 14.15 11.64
N PRO A 20 -9.06 13.40 11.32
CA PRO A 20 -9.58 13.34 9.96
C PRO A 20 -10.12 14.68 9.45
N SER A 21 -10.77 15.48 10.31
CA SER A 21 -11.31 16.80 9.94
C SER A 21 -10.19 17.77 9.61
N ARG A 22 -9.13 17.74 10.40
CA ARG A 22 -7.93 18.56 10.25
C ARG A 22 -7.18 18.19 8.95
N ALA A 23 -6.95 16.90 8.71
CA ALA A 23 -6.27 16.40 7.52
C ALA A 23 -7.00 16.77 6.23
N ILE A 24 -8.31 16.58 6.16
CA ILE A 24 -9.14 16.96 5.01
C ILE A 24 -9.02 18.46 4.74
N ARG A 25 -9.15 19.30 5.77
CA ARG A 25 -9.03 20.76 5.65
C ARG A 25 -7.65 21.17 5.13
N GLN A 26 -6.58 20.60 5.68
CA GLN A 26 -5.21 20.88 5.25
C GLN A 26 -4.95 20.46 3.81
N ALA A 27 -5.35 19.25 3.42
CA ALA A 27 -5.20 18.77 2.05
C ALA A 27 -5.96 19.64 1.05
N ARG A 28 -7.18 20.07 1.38
CA ARG A 28 -7.95 21.00 0.55
C ARG A 28 -7.25 22.35 0.37
N ILE A 29 -6.77 22.94 1.48
CA ILE A 29 -6.09 24.26 1.46
C ILE A 29 -4.77 24.16 0.69
N ALA A 30 -3.99 23.10 0.89
CA ALA A 30 -2.74 22.87 0.18
C ALA A 30 -2.92 22.79 -1.34
N GLN A 31 -4.10 22.32 -1.80
CA GLN A 31 -4.47 22.28 -3.21
C GLN A 31 -5.18 23.55 -3.70
N GLY A 32 -5.31 24.60 -2.89
CA GLY A 32 -5.99 25.83 -3.22
C GLY A 32 -7.50 25.65 -3.49
N LEU A 33 -8.12 24.57 -3.01
CA LEU A 33 -9.52 24.26 -3.27
C LEU A 33 -10.44 24.98 -2.28
N SER A 34 -11.49 25.62 -2.80
CA SER A 34 -12.59 26.11 -1.95
C SER A 34 -13.45 24.92 -1.48
N LEU A 35 -14.18 25.10 -0.37
CA LEU A 35 -15.18 24.11 0.10
C LEU A 35 -16.22 23.76 -0.98
N ARG A 36 -16.60 24.72 -1.80
CA ARG A 36 -17.54 24.48 -2.94
C ARG A 36 -16.89 23.58 -4.01
N ALA A 37 -15.63 23.83 -4.34
CA ALA A 37 -14.90 23.02 -5.31
C ALA A 37 -14.72 21.57 -4.81
N LEU A 38 -14.36 21.39 -3.55
CA LEU A 38 -14.26 20.05 -2.96
C LEU A 38 -15.63 19.36 -2.88
N SER A 39 -16.70 20.11 -2.55
CA SER A 39 -18.08 19.62 -2.55
C SER A 39 -18.48 19.03 -3.92
N ALA A 40 -18.19 19.75 -4.98
CA ALA A 40 -18.46 19.29 -6.34
C ALA A 40 -17.64 18.04 -6.72
N ARG A 41 -16.34 18.00 -6.37
CA ARG A 41 -15.45 16.88 -6.69
C ARG A 41 -15.83 15.61 -5.91
N ALA A 42 -16.14 15.75 -4.62
CA ALA A 42 -16.45 14.61 -3.75
C ALA A 42 -17.92 14.14 -3.87
N GLY A 43 -18.78 14.89 -4.57
CA GLY A 43 -20.20 14.60 -4.63
C GLY A 43 -20.91 14.68 -3.27
N LEU A 44 -20.38 15.53 -2.36
CA LEU A 44 -20.92 15.73 -1.02
C LEU A 44 -21.50 17.14 -0.88
N PRO A 45 -22.65 17.31 -0.18
CA PRO A 45 -23.22 18.64 0.06
C PRO A 45 -22.25 19.57 0.77
N TYR A 46 -22.22 20.84 0.38
CA TYR A 46 -21.38 21.88 1.01
C TYR A 46 -21.53 21.92 2.54
N SER A 47 -22.78 21.85 3.02
CA SER A 47 -23.09 21.87 4.46
C SER A 47 -22.51 20.65 5.20
N THR A 48 -22.43 19.49 4.52
CA THR A 48 -21.80 18.28 5.05
C THR A 48 -20.29 18.49 5.20
N LEU A 49 -19.62 18.98 4.16
CA LEU A 49 -18.19 19.26 4.17
C LEU A 49 -17.82 20.31 5.23
N SER A 50 -18.60 21.39 5.33
CA SER A 50 -18.39 22.42 6.36
C SER A 50 -18.49 21.83 7.78
N LYS A 51 -19.46 20.95 8.03
CA LYS A 51 -19.58 20.27 9.33
C LYS A 51 -18.44 19.29 9.60
N LEU A 52 -17.98 18.57 8.57
CA LEU A 52 -16.86 17.64 8.66
C LEU A 52 -15.55 18.36 8.99
N GLU A 53 -15.19 19.41 8.24
CA GLU A 53 -13.97 20.19 8.47
C GLU A 53 -13.96 20.92 9.82
N ASN A 54 -15.13 21.22 10.36
CA ASN A 54 -15.28 21.83 11.69
C ASN A 54 -15.49 20.81 12.83
N GLY A 55 -15.28 19.52 12.56
CA GLY A 55 -15.42 18.47 13.58
C GLY A 55 -16.84 18.27 14.13
N LYS A 56 -17.84 18.88 13.51
CA LYS A 56 -19.25 18.84 13.95
C LYS A 56 -20.04 17.64 13.41
N MET A 57 -19.37 16.77 12.69
CA MET A 57 -19.97 15.56 12.10
C MET A 57 -18.92 14.46 11.97
N GLY A 58 -19.26 13.22 12.34
CA GLY A 58 -18.42 12.05 12.13
C GLY A 58 -18.28 11.69 10.64
N LEU A 59 -17.13 11.16 10.28
CA LEU A 59 -16.83 10.62 8.96
C LEU A 59 -17.32 9.16 8.89
N SER A 60 -18.23 8.88 7.97
CA SER A 60 -18.51 7.49 7.57
C SER A 60 -17.48 7.04 6.54
N TYR A 61 -17.26 5.73 6.43
CA TYR A 61 -16.29 5.14 5.50
C TYR A 61 -16.52 5.59 4.04
N ASP A 62 -17.78 5.64 3.58
CA ASP A 62 -18.13 6.13 2.23
C ASP A 62 -17.66 7.58 2.00
N LYS A 63 -17.93 8.47 2.96
CA LYS A 63 -17.50 9.88 2.85
C LYS A 63 -15.97 10.02 2.86
N LEU A 64 -15.31 9.18 3.64
CA LEU A 64 -13.85 9.14 3.75
C LEU A 64 -13.22 8.76 2.41
N ILE A 65 -13.70 7.71 1.75
CA ILE A 65 -13.24 7.28 0.42
C ILE A 65 -13.45 8.38 -0.62
N ARG A 66 -14.65 8.97 -0.67
CA ARG A 66 -14.97 10.04 -1.64
C ARG A 66 -14.06 11.25 -1.47
N LEU A 67 -13.74 11.61 -0.23
CA LEU A 67 -12.86 12.75 0.07
C LEU A 67 -11.40 12.43 -0.27
N ALA A 68 -10.92 11.23 0.04
CA ALA A 68 -9.60 10.78 -0.34
C ALA A 68 -9.42 10.83 -1.87
N GLN A 69 -10.36 10.30 -2.63
CA GLN A 69 -10.37 10.34 -4.09
C GLN A 69 -10.43 11.78 -4.63
N ALA A 70 -11.34 12.61 -4.10
CA ALA A 70 -11.52 13.98 -4.56
C ALA A 70 -10.29 14.87 -4.28
N LEU A 71 -9.57 14.59 -3.22
CA LEU A 71 -8.33 15.27 -2.83
C LEU A 71 -7.08 14.59 -3.41
N ASN A 72 -7.23 13.43 -4.04
CA ASN A 72 -6.09 12.61 -4.51
C ASN A 72 -5.03 12.41 -3.42
N VAL A 73 -5.50 12.01 -2.23
CA VAL A 73 -4.66 11.67 -1.06
C VAL A 73 -4.97 10.25 -0.60
N ASP A 74 -4.03 9.63 0.08
CA ASP A 74 -4.25 8.31 0.67
C ASP A 74 -5.25 8.39 1.83
N LEU A 75 -6.05 7.35 1.99
CA LEU A 75 -6.99 7.23 3.11
C LEU A 75 -6.27 7.32 4.47
N LYS A 76 -5.05 6.74 4.55
CA LYS A 76 -4.21 6.81 5.75
C LYS A 76 -3.86 8.24 6.13
N ASP A 77 -3.61 9.12 5.14
CA ASP A 77 -3.22 10.51 5.37
C ASP A 77 -4.38 11.35 5.96
N ILE A 78 -5.62 10.86 5.79
CA ILE A 78 -6.80 11.48 6.38
C ILE A 78 -7.07 10.94 7.79
N VAL A 79 -6.79 9.66 8.03
CA VAL A 79 -7.17 8.95 9.29
C VAL A 79 -6.05 9.00 10.33
N ALA A 80 -4.80 9.13 9.90
CA ALA A 80 -3.67 9.25 10.83
C ALA A 80 -3.82 10.49 11.72
N ASP A 81 -3.63 10.32 13.01
CA ASP A 81 -3.48 11.47 13.90
C ASP A 81 -2.31 12.32 13.43
N ALA A 82 -2.49 13.63 13.36
CA ALA A 82 -1.45 14.56 12.92
C ALA A 82 -0.22 14.60 13.84
N GLU A 83 -0.23 13.83 14.92
CA GLU A 83 0.93 13.61 15.78
C GLU A 83 1.88 12.54 15.24
N GLU A 84 1.42 11.71 14.29
CA GLU A 84 2.29 10.86 13.48
C GLU A 84 2.40 11.41 12.04
N ALA A 85 2.88 12.65 11.91
CA ALA A 85 3.58 13.00 10.67
C ALA A 85 4.62 11.90 10.44
N PRO A 86 4.69 11.29 9.21
CA PRO A 86 5.74 10.31 8.97
C PRO A 86 7.05 10.95 9.41
N PRO A 87 7.83 10.26 10.26
CA PRO A 87 9.06 10.84 10.76
C PRO A 87 9.83 11.38 9.56
N PRO A 88 10.40 12.58 9.62
CA PRO A 88 11.13 13.16 8.50
C PRO A 88 12.04 12.07 7.98
N LEU A 89 12.05 11.85 6.68
CA LEU A 89 12.81 10.76 6.02
C LEU A 89 14.11 10.62 6.76
N ALA A 90 14.23 9.59 7.60
CA ALA A 90 15.38 9.46 8.51
C ALA A 90 16.60 9.25 7.61
N VAL A 91 17.33 10.35 7.39
CA VAL A 91 18.52 10.34 6.55
C VAL A 91 19.52 9.38 7.17
N GLY A 92 20.02 8.43 6.37
CA GLY A 92 21.04 7.47 6.81
C GLY A 92 20.52 6.20 7.49
N ARG A 93 19.23 5.88 7.39
CA ARG A 93 18.72 4.55 7.83
C ARG A 93 19.43 3.43 7.07
N ARG A 94 19.82 2.41 7.79
CA ARG A 94 20.35 1.18 7.18
C ARG A 94 19.95 -0.02 8.00
N SER A 95 19.81 -1.15 7.34
CA SER A 95 19.67 -2.48 7.94
C SER A 95 20.69 -3.41 7.31
N ILE A 96 21.19 -4.35 8.08
CA ILE A 96 22.11 -5.39 7.61
C ILE A 96 21.54 -6.73 8.05
N THR A 97 21.11 -7.53 7.07
CA THR A 97 20.69 -8.91 7.31
C THR A 97 21.82 -9.83 6.90
N ARG A 98 22.41 -10.54 7.86
CA ARG A 98 23.44 -11.55 7.61
C ARG A 98 22.80 -12.85 7.13
N ALA A 99 23.58 -13.67 6.43
CA ALA A 99 23.07 -14.94 5.87
C ALA A 99 22.49 -15.90 6.93
N GLY A 100 22.92 -15.79 8.20
CA GLY A 100 22.40 -16.57 9.32
C GLY A 100 21.23 -15.94 10.09
N ASP A 101 20.93 -14.65 9.86
CA ASP A 101 19.95 -13.87 10.63
C ASP A 101 18.65 -13.70 9.83
N ARG A 102 18.16 -14.77 9.20
CA ARG A 102 16.98 -14.69 8.33
C ARG A 102 15.72 -14.81 9.17
N MET A 103 14.79 -13.90 8.93
CA MET A 103 13.40 -14.07 9.37
C MET A 103 12.68 -14.80 8.23
N ASP A 104 12.39 -16.08 8.47
CA ASP A 104 11.72 -16.93 7.50
C ASP A 104 10.23 -16.96 7.79
N ALA A 105 9.41 -16.76 6.77
CA ALA A 105 8.01 -17.11 6.78
C ALA A 105 7.85 -18.34 5.90
N ASP A 106 7.69 -19.47 6.56
CA ASP A 106 7.50 -20.76 5.90
C ASP A 106 6.02 -20.87 5.50
N SER A 107 5.77 -21.03 4.20
CA SER A 107 4.51 -21.53 3.69
C SER A 107 4.80 -22.92 3.10
N GLU A 108 3.84 -23.83 3.14
CA GLU A 108 3.97 -25.17 2.53
C GLU A 108 4.36 -25.11 1.03
N ARG A 109 4.39 -23.92 0.43
CA ARG A 109 4.48 -23.69 -1.03
C ARG A 109 5.72 -22.90 -1.44
N HIS A 110 6.19 -21.98 -0.59
CA HIS A 110 7.39 -21.16 -0.80
C HIS A 110 7.98 -20.81 0.56
N VAL A 111 9.30 -20.67 0.62
CA VAL A 111 9.95 -20.08 1.79
C VAL A 111 10.32 -18.63 1.45
N HIS A 112 9.76 -17.69 2.22
CA HIS A 112 10.03 -16.27 2.06
C HIS A 112 11.01 -15.82 3.14
N HIS A 113 12.13 -15.24 2.73
CA HIS A 113 13.10 -14.63 3.61
C HIS A 113 13.01 -13.10 3.44
N TYR A 114 12.83 -12.39 4.54
CA TYR A 114 12.63 -10.93 4.53
C TYR A 114 13.90 -10.18 4.98
N PRO A 115 14.79 -9.74 4.06
CA PRO A 115 15.89 -8.84 4.41
C PRO A 115 15.36 -7.51 4.94
N ALA A 116 16.11 -6.91 5.85
CA ALA A 116 15.76 -5.63 6.47
C ALA A 116 14.37 -5.62 7.16
N ALA A 117 13.98 -6.74 7.79
CA ALA A 117 12.70 -6.85 8.49
C ALA A 117 12.60 -5.89 9.68
N ASP A 118 13.73 -5.47 10.24
CA ASP A 118 13.86 -4.52 11.35
C ASP A 118 13.56 -3.06 10.96
N LEU A 119 13.55 -2.72 9.66
CA LEU A 119 13.22 -1.38 9.19
C LEU A 119 11.72 -1.19 8.98
N LEU A 120 11.14 -0.24 9.71
CA LEU A 120 9.77 0.22 9.51
C LEU A 120 9.69 1.31 8.42
N GLY A 121 8.52 1.47 7.79
CA GLY A 121 8.27 2.53 6.82
C GLY A 121 9.15 2.45 5.57
N LYS A 122 9.44 1.24 5.08
CA LYS A 122 10.14 1.02 3.82
C LYS A 122 9.25 1.38 2.63
N MET A 123 9.82 1.98 1.59
CA MET A 123 9.13 2.23 0.32
C MET A 123 9.11 1.00 -0.59
N MET A 124 10.00 0.05 -0.35
CA MET A 124 10.08 -1.24 -1.04
C MET A 124 10.39 -2.35 -0.03
N VAL A 125 9.95 -3.55 -0.32
CA VAL A 125 10.19 -4.75 0.48
C VAL A 125 10.96 -5.75 -0.36
N PRO A 126 12.25 -5.95 -0.10
CA PRO A 126 13.00 -7.05 -0.71
C PRO A 126 12.58 -8.38 -0.05
N ILE A 127 12.44 -9.41 -0.86
CA ILE A 127 12.08 -10.75 -0.44
C ILE A 127 12.97 -11.72 -1.22
N ILE A 128 13.64 -12.64 -0.54
CA ILE A 128 14.23 -13.80 -1.18
C ILE A 128 13.22 -14.93 -1.10
N VAL A 129 12.84 -15.48 -2.24
CA VAL A 129 11.85 -16.55 -2.33
C VAL A 129 12.52 -17.84 -2.79
N ASP A 130 12.44 -18.90 -2.00
CA ASP A 130 12.74 -20.25 -2.43
C ASP A 130 11.47 -20.86 -3.03
N VAL A 131 11.43 -20.95 -4.36
CA VAL A 131 10.27 -21.39 -5.11
C VAL A 131 10.21 -22.92 -5.04
N GLN A 132 9.19 -23.44 -4.35
CA GLN A 132 9.03 -24.90 -4.13
C GLN A 132 7.93 -25.51 -5.00
N ALA A 133 6.81 -24.80 -5.16
CA ALA A 133 5.65 -25.30 -5.89
C ALA A 133 5.99 -25.60 -7.36
N LYS A 134 5.50 -26.73 -7.83
CA LYS A 134 5.70 -27.23 -9.21
C LYS A 134 4.48 -27.02 -10.10
N SER A 135 3.39 -26.49 -9.56
CA SER A 135 2.20 -26.10 -10.33
C SER A 135 1.40 -24.97 -9.65
N VAL A 136 0.53 -24.32 -10.40
CA VAL A 136 -0.39 -23.27 -9.88
C VAL A 136 -1.40 -23.88 -8.90
N GLU A 137 -1.79 -25.14 -9.10
CA GLU A 137 -2.72 -25.86 -8.23
C GLU A 137 -2.10 -26.12 -6.84
N GLU A 138 -0.82 -26.48 -6.77
CA GLU A 138 -0.09 -26.60 -5.51
C GLU A 138 -0.06 -25.29 -4.73
N LEU A 139 -0.06 -24.15 -5.43
CA LEU A 139 -0.13 -22.83 -4.82
C LEU A 139 -1.55 -22.44 -4.34
N GLY A 140 -2.56 -23.17 -4.80
CA GLY A 140 -3.98 -22.85 -4.54
C GLY A 140 -4.50 -21.72 -5.42
N GLY A 141 -3.81 -21.41 -6.53
CA GLY A 141 -4.20 -20.42 -7.53
C GLY A 141 -3.22 -19.25 -7.64
N LEU A 142 -3.59 -18.30 -8.47
CA LEU A 142 -2.86 -17.04 -8.63
C LEU A 142 -3.16 -16.09 -7.49
N VAL A 143 -2.18 -15.31 -7.08
CA VAL A 143 -2.32 -14.27 -6.06
C VAL A 143 -2.16 -12.90 -6.69
N ARG A 144 -2.78 -11.87 -6.10
CA ARG A 144 -2.56 -10.48 -6.48
C ARG A 144 -2.45 -9.61 -5.25
N HIS A 145 -1.67 -8.56 -5.36
CA HIS A 145 -1.56 -7.54 -4.33
C HIS A 145 -1.37 -6.15 -4.96
N SER A 146 -1.55 -5.09 -4.19
CA SER A 146 -1.34 -3.73 -4.69
C SER A 146 0.14 -3.43 -4.88
N GLY A 147 0.46 -2.60 -5.89
CA GLY A 147 1.81 -2.14 -6.15
C GLY A 147 2.46 -2.80 -7.36
N GLU A 148 3.76 -2.76 -7.34
CA GLU A 148 4.64 -3.21 -8.43
C GLU A 148 5.66 -4.19 -7.88
N GLU A 149 6.15 -5.07 -8.73
CA GLU A 149 7.13 -6.07 -8.37
C GLU A 149 8.23 -6.18 -9.41
N TYR A 150 9.46 -6.21 -8.93
CA TYR A 150 10.63 -6.55 -9.72
C TYR A 150 11.17 -7.90 -9.26
N LEU A 151 11.33 -8.82 -10.19
CA LEU A 151 11.82 -10.18 -9.95
C LEU A 151 13.15 -10.37 -10.66
N TYR A 152 14.12 -11.00 -9.99
CA TYR A 152 15.40 -11.40 -10.54
C TYR A 152 15.72 -12.85 -10.13
N ILE A 153 16.03 -13.70 -11.11
CA ILE A 153 16.30 -15.12 -10.87
C ILE A 153 17.75 -15.28 -10.44
N LEU A 154 17.96 -15.79 -9.23
CA LEU A 154 19.29 -16.04 -8.67
C LEU A 154 19.82 -17.41 -9.04
N THR A 155 19.00 -18.47 -8.92
CA THR A 155 19.37 -19.86 -9.24
C THR A 155 18.14 -20.64 -9.66
N GLY A 156 18.35 -21.74 -10.40
CA GLY A 156 17.27 -22.60 -10.87
C GLY A 156 16.43 -21.97 -11.97
N HIS A 157 15.33 -22.62 -12.34
CA HIS A 157 14.42 -22.15 -13.38
C HIS A 157 12.98 -22.18 -12.88
N MET A 158 12.19 -21.23 -13.33
CA MET A 158 10.77 -21.12 -13.00
C MET A 158 9.96 -20.59 -14.19
N GLU A 159 8.66 -20.70 -14.08
CA GLU A 159 7.70 -19.96 -14.90
C GLU A 159 6.93 -18.96 -14.05
N LEU A 160 6.78 -17.73 -14.57
CA LEU A 160 5.82 -16.77 -14.07
C LEU A 160 4.48 -17.01 -14.78
N HIS A 161 3.51 -17.51 -14.05
CA HIS A 161 2.12 -17.65 -14.51
C HIS A 161 1.34 -16.39 -14.17
N SER A 162 0.43 -15.98 -15.06
CA SER A 162 -0.46 -14.83 -14.83
C SER A 162 -1.81 -15.02 -15.48
N ASP A 163 -2.77 -14.18 -15.08
CA ASP A 163 -4.11 -14.13 -15.70
C ASP A 163 -4.17 -13.33 -17.01
N LEU A 164 -3.09 -12.60 -17.36
CA LEU A 164 -3.05 -11.74 -18.54
C LEU A 164 -2.15 -12.24 -19.66
N TYR A 165 -1.15 -13.07 -19.34
CA TYR A 165 -0.13 -13.52 -20.30
C TYR A 165 0.07 -15.02 -20.20
N ALA A 166 0.58 -15.61 -21.29
CA ALA A 166 1.05 -17.00 -21.28
C ALA A 166 2.18 -17.16 -20.24
N PRO A 167 2.36 -18.39 -19.68
CA PRO A 167 3.46 -18.66 -18.78
C PRO A 167 4.80 -18.24 -19.37
N LEU A 168 5.58 -17.48 -18.60
CA LEU A 168 6.87 -16.94 -19.00
C LEU A 168 7.99 -17.74 -18.33
N PRO A 169 8.79 -18.51 -19.09
CA PRO A 169 9.97 -19.19 -18.53
C PRO A 169 11.08 -18.19 -18.21
N LEU A 170 11.69 -18.34 -17.03
CA LEU A 170 12.77 -17.50 -16.53
C LEU A 170 13.88 -18.37 -15.93
N GLY A 171 15.13 -18.00 -16.22
CA GLY A 171 16.34 -18.66 -15.71
C GLY A 171 17.31 -17.70 -15.04
N PRO A 172 18.44 -18.20 -14.49
CA PRO A 172 19.41 -17.38 -13.77
C PRO A 172 19.90 -16.19 -14.61
N GLY A 173 19.80 -14.98 -14.03
CA GLY A 173 20.15 -13.72 -14.69
C GLY A 173 18.98 -13.03 -15.37
N ASP A 174 17.87 -13.72 -15.61
CA ASP A 174 16.66 -13.08 -16.16
C ASP A 174 15.97 -12.25 -15.09
N SER A 175 15.24 -11.22 -15.53
CA SER A 175 14.43 -10.39 -14.67
C SER A 175 13.16 -9.91 -15.35
N ILE A 176 12.15 -9.59 -14.53
CA ILE A 176 10.91 -9.02 -15.00
C ILE A 176 10.42 -7.96 -14.00
N TYR A 177 9.78 -6.93 -14.52
CA TYR A 177 9.04 -5.93 -13.77
C TYR A 177 7.58 -5.99 -14.21
N PHE A 178 6.65 -5.99 -13.25
CA PHE A 178 5.22 -6.05 -13.53
C PHE A 178 4.37 -5.43 -12.44
N ASP A 179 3.14 -5.04 -12.80
CA ASP A 179 2.13 -4.60 -11.84
C ASP A 179 1.59 -5.80 -11.06
N SER A 180 1.74 -5.80 -9.74
CA SER A 180 1.30 -6.91 -8.87
C SER A 180 -0.23 -7.03 -8.76
N GLY A 181 -0.97 -6.06 -9.31
CA GLY A 181 -2.42 -6.16 -9.55
C GLY A 181 -2.80 -7.21 -10.60
N MET A 182 -1.87 -7.59 -11.48
CA MET A 182 -1.95 -8.79 -12.31
C MET A 182 -1.87 -10.02 -11.40
N ALA A 183 -2.86 -10.92 -11.48
CA ALA A 183 -2.79 -12.16 -10.71
C ALA A 183 -1.63 -13.03 -11.22
N HIS A 184 -0.77 -13.49 -10.31
CA HIS A 184 0.46 -14.16 -10.67
C HIS A 184 0.81 -15.31 -9.72
N ALA A 185 1.70 -16.19 -10.17
CA ALA A 185 2.25 -17.30 -9.41
C ALA A 185 3.64 -17.68 -9.94
N TYR A 186 4.53 -18.11 -9.04
CA TYR A 186 5.86 -18.64 -9.38
C TYR A 186 5.85 -20.16 -9.30
N VAL A 187 6.17 -20.79 -10.40
CA VAL A 187 6.17 -22.25 -10.54
C VAL A 187 7.57 -22.72 -10.90
N ARG A 188 8.17 -23.54 -10.03
CA ARG A 188 9.50 -24.11 -10.29
C ARG A 188 9.44 -25.15 -11.40
N THR A 189 10.31 -25.01 -12.40
CA THR A 189 10.43 -25.94 -13.52
C THR A 189 11.72 -26.77 -13.49
N SER A 190 12.71 -26.35 -12.68
CA SER A 190 13.97 -27.12 -12.52
C SER A 190 13.89 -28.14 -11.39
N GLU A 191 14.65 -29.22 -11.47
CA GLU A 191 14.88 -30.13 -10.34
C GLU A 191 15.80 -29.49 -9.28
N GLU A 192 16.71 -28.62 -9.72
CA GLU A 192 17.56 -27.83 -8.83
C GLU A 192 16.74 -26.79 -8.07
N PRO A 193 17.16 -26.40 -6.86
CA PRO A 193 16.49 -25.35 -6.08
C PRO A 193 16.40 -24.04 -6.85
N CYS A 194 15.21 -23.50 -6.97
CA CYS A 194 14.95 -22.21 -7.58
C CYS A 194 14.85 -21.14 -6.52
N ARG A 195 15.69 -20.12 -6.62
CA ARG A 195 15.73 -18.97 -5.73
C ARG A 195 15.64 -17.68 -6.51
N VAL A 196 14.80 -16.77 -6.06
CA VAL A 196 14.58 -15.49 -6.72
C VAL A 196 14.68 -14.34 -5.71
N LEU A 197 15.08 -13.17 -6.19
CA LEU A 197 14.93 -11.91 -5.49
C LEU A 197 13.70 -11.23 -6.03
N ALA A 198 12.70 -11.05 -5.18
CA ALA A 198 11.54 -10.20 -5.43
C ALA A 198 11.71 -8.88 -4.69
N VAL A 199 11.37 -7.77 -5.34
CA VAL A 199 11.31 -6.46 -4.72
C VAL A 199 9.93 -5.89 -4.98
N CYS A 200 9.11 -5.86 -3.94
CA CYS A 200 7.77 -5.31 -4.02
C CYS A 200 7.77 -3.85 -3.58
N ALA A 201 7.06 -2.99 -4.31
CA ALA A 201 6.89 -1.58 -4.01
C ALA A 201 5.43 -1.16 -4.17
N GLY A 202 4.96 -0.20 -3.38
CA GLY A 202 3.59 0.31 -3.48
C GLY A 202 2.98 0.67 -2.14
N GLN A 203 1.77 1.23 -2.20
CA GLN A 203 1.03 1.61 -1.00
C GLN A 203 0.50 0.37 -0.28
N GLY A 204 0.69 0.31 1.04
CA GLY A 204 0.22 -0.82 1.87
C GLY A 204 1.12 -2.05 1.89
N ILE A 205 2.19 -2.09 1.07
CA ILE A 205 3.11 -3.24 1.00
C ILE A 205 3.87 -3.49 2.31
N GLN A 206 3.92 -2.50 3.18
CA GLN A 206 4.55 -2.58 4.51
C GLN A 206 3.90 -3.66 5.40
N HIS A 207 2.64 -4.01 5.12
CA HIS A 207 1.94 -5.08 5.82
C HIS A 207 2.44 -6.48 5.41
N LEU A 208 3.09 -6.62 4.25
CA LEU A 208 3.66 -7.90 3.80
C LEU A 208 4.80 -8.36 4.72
N ALA A 209 5.63 -7.46 5.20
CA ALA A 209 6.74 -7.77 6.10
C ALA A 209 6.30 -7.97 7.56
N GLY A 210 5.14 -7.44 7.96
CA GLY A 210 4.57 -7.59 9.31
C GLY A 210 3.71 -8.85 9.49
N ALA A 211 3.34 -9.50 8.39
CA ALA A 211 2.51 -10.71 8.38
C ALA A 211 3.31 -12.02 8.42
N ALA A 212 4.60 -11.98 8.73
CA ALA A 212 5.44 -13.16 8.94
C ALA A 212 4.96 -13.98 10.16
N GLY A 213 3.73 -14.44 10.13
CA GLY A 213 3.08 -15.24 11.18
C GLY A 213 1.59 -15.45 10.97
N LYS A 214 0.99 -14.85 9.95
CA LYS A 214 -0.40 -15.11 9.60
C LYS A 214 -0.48 -15.44 8.11
N SER A 215 -0.98 -16.63 7.82
CA SER A 215 -1.29 -17.13 6.49
C SER A 215 -1.97 -16.04 5.64
N TRP A 216 -1.52 -15.90 4.40
CA TRP A 216 -2.19 -15.13 3.36
C TRP A 216 -3.67 -15.50 3.31
N GLN A 217 -4.54 -14.63 3.79
CA GLN A 217 -5.96 -14.80 3.51
C GLN A 217 -6.17 -14.36 2.06
N LEU A 218 -6.42 -15.36 1.20
CA LEU A 218 -7.07 -15.18 -0.08
C LEU A 218 -8.31 -14.33 0.16
N ILE A 219 -8.33 -13.13 -0.38
CA ILE A 219 -9.57 -12.34 -0.45
C ILE A 219 -10.38 -13.03 -1.55
N ASP A 220 -11.26 -13.92 -1.09
CA ASP A 220 -12.23 -14.62 -1.93
C ASP A 220 -13.35 -13.63 -2.28
N ASP A 221 -13.20 -12.93 -3.39
CA ASP A 221 -14.17 -11.97 -3.92
C ASP A 221 -15.28 -12.65 -4.74
N HIS A 222 -15.49 -13.96 -4.54
CA HIS A 222 -16.48 -14.77 -5.23
C HIS A 222 -17.71 -15.11 -4.35
N LYS A 223 -18.27 -14.13 -3.65
CA LYS A 223 -19.67 -14.28 -3.14
C LYS A 223 -20.37 -12.94 -3.09
N ARG A 224 -20.81 -12.44 -4.25
CA ARG A 224 -22.08 -11.71 -4.40
C ARG A 224 -22.52 -11.81 -5.87
N GLY A 225 -23.29 -12.88 -6.16
CA GLY A 225 -24.24 -12.90 -7.25
C GLY A 225 -25.53 -12.29 -6.76
#